data_af5724fb280a44373147a6d1a99c5708
#
_entry.id   af5724fb280a44373147a6d1a99c5708
#
_cell.length_a   1.000
_cell.length_b   1.000
_cell.length_c   1.000
_cell.angle_alpha   90.00
_cell.angle_beta   90.00
_cell.angle_gamma   90.00
#
_symmetry.space_group_name_H-M   'P 1'
#
loop_
_entity.id
_entity.type
_entity.pdbx_description
1 polymer ?
#
loop_
_entity_poly.entity_id
_entity_poly.type
_entity_poly.pdbx_seq_one_letter_code
_entity_poly.pdbx_strand_id
1 'polypeptide(L)'
;MVSEERSSLSDAADAILAARAVDGDVRAFEVIVRRHGPLMRAYATRILGSNSDADDVVQDTFITAWERLHELQDPAATKAWLMRITSRKAIDRIRARRTDQPLGEWDVAAPESESPHNLAEAASQRDRLTRALGTLSESQRECWTLREIGGHSYAEIAEELDVPPSTVRGLLARARQKLMQEMEEWR
;
A
#
# COMPACT_ATOMS: atom_id res chain seq x y z
N MET A 1 -1.47 18.88 30.87
CA MET A 1 -0.60 19.48 29.83
C MET A 1 -0.11 18.46 28.79
N VAL A 2 0.63 17.41 29.15
CA VAL A 2 1.14 16.43 28.14
C VAL A 2 0.04 15.64 27.42
N SER A 3 -1.09 15.37 28.08
CA SER A 3 -2.25 14.65 27.46
C SER A 3 -3.07 15.52 26.51
N GLU A 4 -3.20 16.80 26.77
CA GLU A 4 -3.93 17.74 25.92
C GLU A 4 -3.19 18.05 24.62
N GLU A 5 -1.87 18.18 24.66
CA GLU A 5 -1.04 18.34 23.46
C GLU A 5 -1.07 17.09 22.56
N ARG A 6 -1.12 15.89 23.16
CA ARG A 6 -1.27 14.63 22.39
C ARG A 6 -2.63 14.55 21.67
N SER A 7 -3.69 15.01 22.33
CA SER A 7 -5.03 15.06 21.73
C SER A 7 -5.08 16.05 20.56
N SER A 8 -4.48 17.22 20.71
CA SER A 8 -4.48 18.25 19.66
C SER A 8 -3.67 17.86 18.42
N LEU A 9 -2.57 17.09 18.59
CA LEU A 9 -1.78 16.59 17.46
C LEU A 9 -2.48 15.47 16.71
N SER A 10 -3.19 14.58 17.40
CA SER A 10 -3.89 13.47 16.72
C SER A 10 -4.98 13.94 15.76
N ASP A 11 -5.56 15.13 16.00
CA ASP A 11 -6.60 15.71 15.18
C ASP A 11 -6.08 16.68 14.11
N ALA A 12 -4.77 17.03 14.17
CA ALA A 12 -4.16 17.95 13.22
C ALA A 12 -4.15 17.38 11.79
N ALA A 13 -4.28 18.28 10.79
CA ALA A 13 -4.17 17.89 9.39
C ALA A 13 -2.76 17.40 9.04
N ASP A 14 -2.63 16.49 8.07
CA ASP A 14 -1.34 15.94 7.62
C ASP A 14 -0.34 17.03 7.24
N ALA A 15 -0.81 18.12 6.62
CA ALA A 15 0.03 19.24 6.25
C ALA A 15 0.71 19.90 7.46
N ILE A 16 -0.01 20.03 8.58
CA ILE A 16 0.53 20.59 9.83
C ILE A 16 1.51 19.60 10.46
N LEU A 17 1.16 18.32 10.49
CA LEU A 17 2.00 17.27 11.03
C LEU A 17 3.31 17.15 10.26
N ALA A 18 3.23 17.16 8.93
CA ALA A 18 4.40 17.06 8.05
C ALA A 18 5.32 18.29 8.22
N ALA A 19 4.77 19.50 8.25
CA ALA A 19 5.56 20.71 8.47
C ALA A 19 6.31 20.67 9.83
N ARG A 20 5.62 20.29 10.90
CA ARG A 20 6.26 20.12 12.21
C ARG A 20 7.32 19.03 12.24
N ALA A 21 7.06 17.93 11.55
CA ALA A 21 8.02 16.82 11.47
C ALA A 21 9.29 17.21 10.68
N VAL A 22 9.18 18.04 9.63
CA VAL A 22 10.33 18.64 8.92
C VAL A 22 11.19 19.48 9.88
N ASP A 23 10.55 20.18 10.82
CA ASP A 23 11.24 20.96 11.87
C ASP A 23 11.79 20.09 13.02
N GLY A 24 11.73 18.75 12.88
CA GLY A 24 12.28 17.80 13.85
C GLY A 24 11.30 17.34 14.94
N ASP A 25 10.01 17.66 14.83
CA ASP A 25 9.00 17.18 15.79
C ASP A 25 8.67 15.70 15.57
N VAL A 26 9.39 14.83 16.28
CA VAL A 26 9.20 13.38 16.24
C VAL A 26 7.76 12.96 16.61
N ARG A 27 7.09 13.70 17.49
CA ARG A 27 5.70 13.40 17.90
C ARG A 27 4.71 13.63 16.75
N ALA A 28 4.93 14.68 15.96
CA ALA A 28 4.13 14.92 14.76
C ALA A 28 4.29 13.78 13.76
N PHE A 29 5.52 13.31 13.55
CA PHE A 29 5.78 12.16 12.67
C PHE A 29 5.17 10.86 13.24
N GLU A 30 5.22 10.62 14.54
CA GLU A 30 4.56 9.48 15.19
C GLU A 30 3.04 9.44 14.90
N VAL A 31 2.39 10.60 14.84
CA VAL A 31 0.96 10.68 14.46
C VAL A 31 0.77 10.28 12.99
N ILE A 32 1.66 10.74 12.09
CA ILE A 32 1.64 10.34 10.68
C ILE A 32 1.78 8.81 10.55
N VAL A 33 2.74 8.22 11.26
CA VAL A 33 2.96 6.76 11.28
C VAL A 33 1.71 6.00 11.73
N ARG A 34 1.11 6.41 12.84
CA ARG A 34 -0.13 5.79 13.37
C ARG A 34 -1.31 5.93 12.41
N ARG A 35 -1.45 7.08 11.76
CA ARG A 35 -2.56 7.38 10.86
C ARG A 35 -2.48 6.59 9.55
N HIS A 36 -1.28 6.50 8.96
CA HIS A 36 -1.10 5.93 7.62
C HIS A 36 -0.56 4.50 7.63
N GLY A 37 0.07 4.05 8.71
CA GLY A 37 0.66 2.72 8.84
C GLY A 37 -0.32 1.58 8.51
N PRO A 38 -1.54 1.55 9.05
CA PRO A 38 -2.52 0.50 8.73
C PRO A 38 -2.87 0.42 7.24
N LEU A 39 -2.99 1.57 6.55
CA LEU A 39 -3.26 1.61 5.11
C LEU A 39 -2.07 1.07 4.31
N MET A 40 -0.84 1.49 4.66
CA MET A 40 0.38 1.03 3.99
C MET A 40 0.60 -0.46 4.19
N ARG A 41 0.37 -0.96 5.41
CA ARG A 41 0.45 -2.39 5.70
C ARG A 41 -0.55 -3.18 4.86
N ALA A 42 -1.81 -2.74 4.83
CA ALA A 42 -2.83 -3.39 4.00
C ALA A 42 -2.48 -3.38 2.51
N TYR A 43 -1.88 -2.28 2.02
CA TYR A 43 -1.39 -2.16 0.65
C TYR A 43 -0.21 -3.11 0.38
N ALA A 44 0.82 -3.08 1.23
CA ALA A 44 2.00 -3.93 1.09
C ALA A 44 1.63 -5.43 1.16
N THR A 45 0.76 -5.84 2.09
CA THR A 45 0.27 -7.22 2.18
C THR A 45 -0.41 -7.67 0.89
N ARG A 46 -1.21 -6.81 0.24
CA ARG A 46 -1.89 -7.14 -1.03
C ARG A 46 -0.93 -7.35 -2.18
N ILE A 47 0.13 -6.53 -2.25
CA ILE A 47 1.16 -6.66 -3.30
C ILE A 47 2.05 -7.87 -3.02
N LEU A 48 2.54 -8.02 -1.80
CA LEU A 48 3.57 -9.00 -1.45
C LEU A 48 3.01 -10.41 -1.17
N GLY A 49 1.71 -10.51 -0.84
CA GLY A 49 1.09 -11.77 -0.41
C GLY A 49 1.66 -12.32 0.91
N SER A 50 2.40 -11.52 1.69
CA SER A 50 3.08 -11.91 2.92
C SER A 50 2.96 -10.82 3.97
N ASN A 51 2.51 -11.17 5.17
CA ASN A 51 2.38 -10.23 6.27
C ASN A 51 3.75 -9.78 6.81
N SER A 52 4.71 -10.70 6.95
CA SER A 52 6.05 -10.37 7.46
C SER A 52 6.80 -9.42 6.53
N ASP A 53 6.77 -9.66 5.20
CA ASP A 53 7.38 -8.76 4.25
C ASP A 53 6.67 -7.41 4.18
N ALA A 54 5.36 -7.40 4.39
CA ALA A 54 4.61 -6.14 4.45
C ALA A 54 5.01 -5.31 5.67
N ASP A 55 5.22 -5.93 6.82
CA ASP A 55 5.69 -5.26 8.03
C ASP A 55 7.09 -4.68 7.84
N ASP A 56 8.00 -5.43 7.24
CA ASP A 56 9.36 -4.97 6.89
C ASP A 56 9.32 -3.78 5.94
N VAL A 57 8.54 -3.88 4.86
CA VAL A 57 8.38 -2.80 3.86
C VAL A 57 7.80 -1.54 4.49
N VAL A 58 6.82 -1.67 5.38
CA VAL A 58 6.21 -0.51 6.06
C VAL A 58 7.20 0.14 7.01
N GLN A 59 7.95 -0.64 7.77
CA GLN A 59 9.01 -0.12 8.64
C GLN A 59 10.06 0.65 7.83
N ASP A 60 10.57 0.04 6.77
CA ASP A 60 11.54 0.67 5.87
C ASP A 60 10.99 1.93 5.19
N THR A 61 9.67 1.94 4.88
CA THR A 61 9.00 3.12 4.33
C THR A 61 9.08 4.29 5.30
N PHE A 62 8.77 4.08 6.59
CA PHE A 62 8.79 5.16 7.57
C PHE A 62 10.21 5.62 7.90
N ILE A 63 11.20 4.74 7.91
CA ILE A 63 12.62 5.12 8.05
C ILE A 63 13.02 6.05 6.89
N THR A 64 12.76 5.61 5.64
CA THR A 64 13.07 6.41 4.45
C THR A 64 12.28 7.73 4.43
N ALA A 65 11.02 7.70 4.85
CA ALA A 65 10.17 8.89 4.92
C ALA A 65 10.71 9.90 5.92
N TRP A 66 11.18 9.46 7.09
CA TRP A 66 11.79 10.33 8.07
C TRP A 66 13.06 10.99 7.55
N GLU A 67 13.95 10.21 6.93
CA GLU A 67 15.22 10.69 6.37
C GLU A 67 15.01 11.69 5.22
N ARG A 68 13.96 11.49 4.42
CA ARG A 68 13.68 12.26 3.20
C ARG A 68 12.49 13.22 3.35
N LEU A 69 12.03 13.49 4.57
CA LEU A 69 10.86 14.32 4.82
C LEU A 69 11.02 15.75 4.28
N HIS A 70 12.25 16.25 4.23
CA HIS A 70 12.61 17.54 3.65
C HIS A 70 12.40 17.63 2.12
N GLU A 71 12.26 16.49 1.44
CA GLU A 71 11.95 16.42 -0.01
C GLU A 71 10.44 16.53 -0.29
N LEU A 72 9.59 16.46 0.74
CA LEU A 72 8.15 16.59 0.59
C LEU A 72 7.77 18.03 0.23
N GLN A 73 7.56 18.27 -1.07
CA GLN A 73 7.27 19.62 -1.60
C GLN A 73 5.89 20.13 -1.18
N ASP A 74 4.89 19.25 -1.11
CA ASP A 74 3.53 19.57 -0.70
C ASP A 74 3.15 18.76 0.55
N PRO A 75 3.14 19.39 1.73
CA PRO A 75 2.73 18.73 2.98
C PRO A 75 1.30 18.16 2.94
N ALA A 76 0.39 18.69 2.10
CA ALA A 76 -0.94 18.14 1.94
C ALA A 76 -0.93 16.80 1.17
N ALA A 77 0.12 16.52 0.40
CA ALA A 77 0.32 15.28 -0.33
C ALA A 77 1.02 14.18 0.48
N THR A 78 1.20 14.34 1.80
CA THR A 78 1.91 13.40 2.69
C THR A 78 1.48 11.95 2.48
N LYS A 79 0.17 11.67 2.47
CA LYS A 79 -0.34 10.31 2.23
C LYS A 79 0.10 9.73 0.89
N ALA A 80 -0.04 10.50 -0.20
CA ALA A 80 0.33 10.05 -1.54
C ALA A 80 1.84 9.83 -1.67
N TRP A 81 2.64 10.70 -1.06
CA TRP A 81 4.08 10.58 -1.02
C TRP A 81 4.54 9.32 -0.27
N LEU A 82 3.99 9.05 0.90
CA LEU A 82 4.25 7.83 1.67
C LEU A 82 3.84 6.57 0.88
N MET A 83 2.69 6.60 0.21
CA MET A 83 2.23 5.49 -0.62
C MET A 83 3.18 5.20 -1.79
N ARG A 84 3.79 6.22 -2.41
CA ARG A 84 4.81 6.03 -3.46
C ARG A 84 6.07 5.35 -2.92
N ILE A 85 6.54 5.75 -1.72
CA ILE A 85 7.69 5.10 -1.08
C ILE A 85 7.38 3.63 -0.79
N THR A 86 6.20 3.36 -0.20
CA THR A 86 5.74 1.99 0.12
C THR A 86 5.68 1.13 -1.14
N SER A 87 5.09 1.67 -2.22
CA SER A 87 4.96 0.99 -3.49
C SER A 87 6.32 0.59 -4.07
N ARG A 88 7.24 1.55 -4.14
CA ARG A 88 8.59 1.31 -4.66
C ARG A 88 9.32 0.22 -3.87
N LYS A 89 9.28 0.29 -2.54
CA LYS A 89 9.90 -0.74 -1.69
C LYS A 89 9.25 -2.12 -1.84
N ALA A 90 7.92 -2.18 -1.98
CA ALA A 90 7.22 -3.44 -2.23
C ALA A 90 7.63 -4.07 -3.56
N ILE A 91 7.76 -3.27 -4.63
CA ILE A 91 8.22 -3.74 -5.94
C ILE A 91 9.68 -4.21 -5.88
N ASP A 92 10.55 -3.46 -5.21
CA ASP A 92 11.95 -3.87 -5.03
C ASP A 92 12.04 -5.21 -4.29
N ARG A 93 11.17 -5.44 -3.32
CA ARG A 93 11.07 -6.73 -2.61
C ARG A 93 10.64 -7.87 -3.53
N ILE A 94 9.66 -7.64 -4.43
CA ILE A 94 9.23 -8.61 -5.43
C ILE A 94 10.38 -8.93 -6.40
N ARG A 95 11.07 -7.90 -6.90
CA ARG A 95 12.21 -8.08 -7.81
C ARG A 95 13.32 -8.90 -7.17
N ALA A 96 13.66 -8.62 -5.91
CA ALA A 96 14.64 -9.39 -5.17
C ALA A 96 14.25 -10.87 -5.05
N ARG A 97 12.98 -11.17 -4.73
CA ARG A 97 12.48 -12.55 -4.68
C ARG A 97 12.58 -13.28 -6.02
N ARG A 98 12.26 -12.60 -7.13
CA ARG A 98 12.35 -13.19 -8.48
C ARG A 98 13.80 -13.51 -8.88
N THR A 99 14.75 -12.76 -8.36
CA THR A 99 16.18 -13.02 -8.60
C THR A 99 16.68 -14.21 -7.82
N ASP A 100 16.14 -14.45 -6.63
CA ASP A 100 16.58 -15.52 -5.72
C ASP A 100 15.91 -16.89 -5.98
N GLN A 101 14.84 -16.95 -6.81
CA GLN A 101 14.12 -18.18 -7.12
C GLN A 101 13.95 -18.39 -8.63
N PRO A 102 14.50 -19.47 -9.22
CA PRO A 102 14.15 -19.88 -10.58
C PRO A 102 12.68 -20.33 -10.60
N LEU A 103 11.92 -19.79 -11.57
CA LEU A 103 10.53 -20.07 -11.94
C LEU A 103 9.94 -21.37 -11.32
N GLY A 104 9.27 -21.24 -10.18
CA GLY A 104 8.46 -22.27 -9.54
C GLY A 104 7.11 -21.69 -9.14
N GLU A 105 6.05 -22.46 -9.29
CA GLU A 105 4.67 -22.13 -9.01
C GLU A 105 4.50 -21.48 -7.64
N TRP A 106 3.96 -20.28 -7.63
CA TRP A 106 3.68 -19.53 -6.41
C TRP A 106 2.28 -19.88 -5.92
N ASP A 107 2.25 -20.70 -4.89
CA ASP A 107 1.04 -20.92 -4.09
C ASP A 107 0.88 -19.71 -3.16
N VAL A 108 -0.07 -18.82 -3.47
CA VAL A 108 -0.37 -17.65 -2.64
C VAL A 108 -1.24 -18.12 -1.49
N ALA A 109 -0.62 -18.37 -0.34
CA ALA A 109 -1.37 -18.55 0.89
C ALA A 109 -2.26 -17.32 1.15
N ALA A 110 -3.56 -17.55 1.29
CA ALA A 110 -4.52 -16.52 1.67
C ALA A 110 -4.13 -15.94 3.03
N PRO A 111 -4.15 -14.61 3.22
CA PRO A 111 -3.82 -14.01 4.51
C PRO A 111 -4.78 -14.49 5.59
N GLU A 112 -4.25 -15.06 6.66
CA GLU A 112 -5.01 -15.39 7.86
C GLU A 112 -5.59 -14.12 8.47
N SER A 113 -6.91 -14.06 8.58
CA SER A 113 -7.63 -12.95 9.20
C SER A 113 -7.64 -13.11 10.71
N GLU A 114 -6.97 -12.22 11.44
CA GLU A 114 -7.17 -12.11 12.90
C GLU A 114 -8.36 -11.18 13.21
N SER A 115 -9.44 -11.78 13.63
CA SER A 115 -10.37 -11.64 14.79
C SER A 115 -10.97 -10.29 15.24
N PRO A 116 -12.05 -10.26 16.13
CA PRO A 116 -13.47 -10.30 15.79
C PRO A 116 -14.29 -9.08 16.30
N HIS A 117 -15.50 -9.00 15.82
CA HIS A 117 -16.76 -8.57 16.49
C HIS A 117 -17.29 -7.14 16.40
N ASN A 118 -16.84 -6.14 15.75
CA ASN A 118 -17.66 -4.95 15.42
C ASN A 118 -17.37 -4.36 14.02
N LEU A 119 -16.80 -5.20 13.18
CA LEU A 119 -16.34 -4.90 11.83
C LEU A 119 -16.97 -5.82 10.77
N ALA A 120 -18.06 -6.50 11.10
CA ALA A 120 -18.57 -7.63 10.29
C ALA A 120 -18.91 -7.24 8.84
N GLU A 121 -19.53 -6.11 8.59
CA GLU A 121 -19.81 -5.67 7.20
C GLU A 121 -18.58 -5.11 6.48
N ALA A 122 -17.81 -4.28 7.13
CA ALA A 122 -16.57 -3.75 6.56
C ALA A 122 -15.49 -4.82 6.44
N ALA A 123 -15.43 -5.79 7.37
CA ALA A 123 -14.58 -6.98 7.28
C ALA A 123 -15.05 -7.86 6.12
N SER A 124 -16.36 -8.11 5.98
CA SER A 124 -16.92 -8.86 4.85
C SER A 124 -16.58 -8.24 3.49
N GLN A 125 -16.66 -6.92 3.34
CA GLN A 125 -16.28 -6.23 2.10
C GLN A 125 -14.77 -6.29 1.85
N ARG A 126 -13.94 -6.16 2.89
CA ARG A 126 -12.48 -6.29 2.79
C ARG A 126 -12.06 -7.71 2.42
N ASP A 127 -12.69 -8.71 3.02
CA ASP A 127 -12.42 -10.13 2.75
C ASP A 127 -12.87 -10.50 1.32
N ARG A 128 -13.96 -9.94 0.85
CA ARG A 128 -14.44 -10.10 -0.54
C ARG A 128 -13.42 -9.51 -1.53
N LEU A 129 -12.98 -8.26 -1.29
CA LEU A 129 -11.96 -7.63 -2.15
C LEU A 129 -10.64 -8.43 -2.12
N THR A 130 -10.22 -8.90 -0.96
CA THR A 130 -9.00 -9.70 -0.83
C THR A 130 -9.11 -11.01 -1.62
N ARG A 131 -10.24 -11.70 -1.54
CA ARG A 131 -10.51 -12.91 -2.36
C ARG A 131 -10.53 -12.60 -3.84
N ALA A 132 -11.23 -11.55 -4.26
CA ALA A 132 -11.26 -11.15 -5.67
C ALA A 132 -9.87 -10.80 -6.21
N LEU A 133 -9.06 -10.09 -5.44
CA LEU A 133 -7.67 -9.81 -5.82
C LEU A 133 -6.82 -11.08 -5.87
N GLY A 134 -7.13 -12.08 -5.04
CA GLY A 134 -6.50 -13.40 -5.07
C GLY A 134 -6.75 -14.18 -6.37
N THR A 135 -7.86 -13.91 -7.08
CA THR A 135 -8.14 -14.57 -8.37
C THR A 135 -7.31 -13.99 -9.53
N LEU A 136 -6.74 -12.79 -9.36
CA LEU A 136 -5.90 -12.15 -10.39
C LEU A 136 -4.54 -12.84 -10.46
N SER A 137 -3.95 -12.88 -11.68
CA SER A 137 -2.53 -13.21 -11.79
C SER A 137 -1.69 -12.17 -11.05
N GLU A 138 -0.48 -12.55 -10.65
CA GLU A 138 0.45 -11.66 -9.95
C GLU A 138 0.59 -10.31 -10.66
N SER A 139 0.93 -10.32 -11.96
CA SER A 139 1.10 -9.09 -12.74
C SER A 139 -0.18 -8.26 -12.88
N GLN A 140 -1.37 -8.90 -12.93
CA GLN A 140 -2.65 -8.19 -12.94
C GLN A 140 -2.90 -7.50 -11.59
N ARG A 141 -2.63 -8.20 -10.49
CA ARG A 141 -2.81 -7.70 -9.13
C ARG A 141 -1.84 -6.55 -8.83
N GLU A 142 -0.58 -6.69 -9.22
CA GLU A 142 0.43 -5.64 -9.11
C GLU A 142 -0.01 -4.37 -9.84
N CYS A 143 -0.29 -4.47 -11.14
CA CYS A 143 -0.75 -3.34 -11.93
C CYS A 143 -2.00 -2.69 -11.35
N TRP A 144 -2.98 -3.50 -10.93
CA TRP A 144 -4.24 -3.00 -10.36
C TRP A 144 -4.01 -2.27 -9.03
N THR A 145 -3.21 -2.84 -8.16
CA THR A 145 -2.92 -2.25 -6.84
C THR A 145 -2.13 -0.95 -6.97
N LEU A 146 -1.12 -0.92 -7.86
CA LEU A 146 -0.38 0.29 -8.18
C LEU A 146 -1.29 1.39 -8.72
N ARG A 147 -2.23 1.04 -9.60
CA ARG A 147 -3.14 2.00 -10.22
C ARG A 147 -4.20 2.52 -9.25
N GLU A 148 -4.98 1.60 -8.64
CA GLU A 148 -6.20 1.96 -7.93
C GLU A 148 -5.95 2.36 -6.46
N ILE A 149 -4.89 1.83 -5.86
CA ILE A 149 -4.53 2.15 -4.46
C ILE A 149 -3.33 3.09 -4.41
N GLY A 150 -2.29 2.82 -5.22
CA GLY A 150 -1.06 3.62 -5.25
C GLY A 150 -1.20 4.93 -6.03
N GLY A 151 -2.22 5.07 -6.89
CA GLY A 151 -2.45 6.28 -7.69
C GLY A 151 -1.45 6.51 -8.83
N HIS A 152 -0.65 5.48 -9.19
CA HIS A 152 0.35 5.60 -10.25
C HIS A 152 -0.27 5.75 -11.63
N SER A 153 0.38 6.53 -12.50
CA SER A 153 0.05 6.60 -13.92
C SER A 153 0.46 5.32 -14.65
N TYR A 154 -0.07 5.09 -15.84
CA TYR A 154 0.35 3.95 -16.67
C TYR A 154 1.83 3.98 -17.04
N ALA A 155 2.41 5.17 -17.20
CA ALA A 155 3.82 5.33 -17.50
C ALA A 155 4.68 4.96 -16.27
N GLU A 156 4.33 5.44 -15.09
CA GLU A 156 5.01 5.09 -13.83
C GLU A 156 4.94 3.59 -13.56
N ILE A 157 3.77 2.95 -13.76
CA ILE A 157 3.62 1.50 -13.60
C ILE A 157 4.49 0.74 -14.61
N ALA A 158 4.55 1.21 -15.86
CA ALA A 158 5.36 0.60 -16.91
C ALA A 158 6.86 0.66 -16.56
N GLU A 159 7.32 1.79 -16.06
CA GLU A 159 8.70 1.98 -15.59
C GLU A 159 8.98 1.11 -14.36
N GLU A 160 8.07 1.10 -13.37
CA GLU A 160 8.27 0.35 -12.13
C GLU A 160 8.28 -1.17 -12.33
N LEU A 161 7.45 -1.68 -13.26
CA LEU A 161 7.36 -3.12 -13.55
C LEU A 161 8.27 -3.57 -14.69
N ASP A 162 9.01 -2.64 -15.31
CA ASP A 162 9.86 -2.89 -16.48
C ASP A 162 9.11 -3.57 -17.63
N VAL A 163 7.94 -3.02 -17.98
CA VAL A 163 7.08 -3.52 -19.07
C VAL A 163 6.59 -2.36 -19.95
N PRO A 164 6.27 -2.60 -21.22
CA PRO A 164 5.70 -1.57 -22.08
C PRO A 164 4.36 -1.02 -21.53
N PRO A 165 4.04 0.29 -21.69
CA PRO A 165 2.75 0.86 -21.28
C PRO A 165 1.52 0.18 -21.90
N SER A 166 1.65 -0.42 -23.09
CA SER A 166 0.62 -1.24 -23.73
C SER A 166 0.31 -2.51 -22.94
N THR A 167 1.34 -3.13 -22.34
CA THR A 167 1.20 -4.29 -21.45
C THR A 167 0.43 -3.91 -20.18
N VAL A 168 0.76 -2.78 -19.57
CA VAL A 168 0.03 -2.26 -18.39
C VAL A 168 -1.45 -2.06 -18.69
N ARG A 169 -1.79 -1.45 -19.86
CA ARG A 169 -3.19 -1.30 -20.29
C ARG A 169 -3.91 -2.63 -20.39
N GLY A 170 -3.27 -3.62 -21.01
CA GLY A 170 -3.83 -4.96 -21.18
C GLY A 170 -4.02 -5.69 -19.84
N LEU A 171 -3.05 -5.57 -18.92
CA LEU A 171 -3.14 -6.17 -17.59
C LEU A 171 -4.27 -5.55 -16.76
N LEU A 172 -4.37 -4.22 -16.76
CA LEU A 172 -5.44 -3.50 -16.05
C LEU A 172 -6.83 -3.79 -16.62
N ALA A 173 -6.95 -3.87 -17.96
CA ALA A 173 -8.23 -4.22 -18.60
C ALA A 173 -8.71 -5.62 -18.16
N ARG A 174 -7.83 -6.62 -18.22
CA ARG A 174 -8.13 -7.99 -17.79
C ARG A 174 -8.40 -8.08 -16.27
N ALA A 175 -7.63 -7.36 -15.46
CA ALA A 175 -7.86 -7.30 -14.02
C ALA A 175 -9.27 -6.75 -13.69
N ARG A 176 -9.65 -5.64 -14.30
CA ARG A 176 -10.98 -5.03 -14.09
C ARG A 176 -12.10 -5.96 -14.55
N GLN A 177 -11.96 -6.58 -15.73
CA GLN A 177 -12.96 -7.53 -16.23
C GLN A 177 -13.15 -8.69 -15.26
N LYS A 178 -12.07 -9.27 -14.75
CA LYS A 178 -12.14 -10.39 -13.82
C LYS A 178 -12.75 -9.99 -12.48
N LEU A 179 -12.36 -8.83 -11.92
CA LEU A 179 -12.95 -8.30 -10.69
C LEU A 179 -14.44 -7.99 -10.86
N MET A 180 -14.87 -7.47 -12.02
CA MET A 180 -16.30 -7.25 -12.29
C MET A 180 -17.08 -8.56 -12.32
N GLN A 181 -16.57 -9.61 -12.94
CA GLN A 181 -17.20 -10.94 -12.94
C GLN A 181 -17.36 -11.49 -11.53
N GLU A 182 -16.30 -11.44 -10.71
CA GLU A 182 -16.33 -11.85 -9.32
C GLU A 182 -17.38 -11.05 -8.51
N MET A 183 -17.50 -9.75 -8.76
CA MET A 183 -18.45 -8.89 -8.06
C MET A 183 -19.92 -9.12 -8.51
N GLU A 184 -20.17 -9.56 -9.75
CA GLU A 184 -21.51 -9.90 -10.23
C GLU A 184 -22.03 -11.20 -9.61
N GLU A 185 -21.15 -12.17 -9.35
CA GLU A 185 -21.51 -13.42 -8.66
C GLU A 185 -21.90 -13.21 -7.20
N TRP A 186 -21.66 -11.98 -6.65
CA TRP A 186 -21.96 -11.65 -5.25
C TRP A 186 -23.27 -10.85 -5.06
N ARG A 187 -24.03 -10.63 -6.14
CA ARG A 187 -25.36 -10.03 -6.09
C ARG A 187 -26.44 -11.07 -5.86
#